data_8b7369b8cc329c35350f5754d706ba01
#
_entry.id   8b7369b8cc329c35350f5754d706ba01
#
_cell.length_a   1.000
_cell.length_b   1.000
_cell.length_c   1.000
_cell.angle_alpha   90.00
_cell.angle_beta   90.00
_cell.angle_gamma   90.00
#
_symmetry.space_group_name_H-M   'P 1'
#
loop_
_entity.id
_entity.type
_entity.pdbx_description
1 polymer ?
#
loop_
_entity_poly.entity_id
_entity_poly.type
_entity_poly.pdbx_seq_one_letter_code
_entity_poly.pdbx_strand_id
1 'polypeptide(L)'
;MAALAALLFSGQALANGHGSDAPPPPKPDATTAPARVILTKQGPKLVDLKGMTLYYYERDTSGKTSNCDGKCTQSWTPLSAPTDAKAVGDFTVITRNDGSKMWAYRYRPLYTSPADKEPGDTNGNATTLQWRIARPDE
;
A
#
# COMPACT_ATOMS: atom_id res chain seq x y z
N MET A 1 3.06 -75.89 7.00
CA MET A 1 1.95 -74.96 6.79
C MET A 1 2.44 -73.56 7.09
N ALA A 2 2.73 -72.80 6.05
CA ALA A 2 3.27 -71.47 6.15
C ALA A 2 2.12 -70.45 6.03
N ALA A 3 1.91 -69.68 7.05
CA ALA A 3 0.97 -68.55 7.03
C ALA A 3 1.70 -67.30 6.49
N LEU A 4 1.32 -66.89 5.30
CA LEU A 4 1.75 -65.61 4.75
C LEU A 4 0.98 -64.50 5.46
N ALA A 5 1.68 -63.67 6.22
CA ALA A 5 1.13 -62.40 6.68
C ALA A 5 1.37 -61.35 5.61
N ALA A 6 0.30 -60.92 4.95
CA ALA A 6 0.35 -59.80 4.05
C ALA A 6 0.41 -58.51 4.84
N LEU A 7 1.55 -57.84 4.82
CA LEU A 7 1.69 -56.49 5.26
C LEU A 7 1.07 -55.54 4.27
N LEU A 8 -0.11 -55.06 4.61
CA LEU A 8 -0.74 -53.96 3.91
C LEU A 8 0.00 -52.68 4.30
N PHE A 9 0.89 -52.20 3.45
CA PHE A 9 1.40 -50.85 3.52
C PHE A 9 0.26 -49.91 3.11
N SER A 10 -0.38 -49.36 4.10
CA SER A 10 -1.20 -48.17 3.93
C SER A 10 -0.29 -47.02 3.50
N GLY A 11 -0.21 -46.80 2.20
CA GLY A 11 0.42 -45.61 1.67
C GLY A 11 -0.42 -44.41 2.09
N GLN A 12 0.04 -43.71 3.13
CA GLN A 12 -0.50 -42.41 3.40
C GLN A 12 -0.02 -41.48 2.30
N ALA A 13 -0.94 -41.10 1.43
CA ALA A 13 -0.72 -40.02 0.51
C ALA A 13 -0.52 -38.77 1.34
N LEU A 14 0.71 -38.28 1.41
CA LEU A 14 1.00 -36.94 1.88
C LEU A 14 0.30 -35.99 0.94
N ALA A 15 -0.82 -35.43 1.37
CA ALA A 15 -1.44 -34.33 0.68
C ALA A 15 -0.46 -33.16 0.74
N ASN A 16 0.31 -32.96 -0.31
CA ASN A 16 1.03 -31.72 -0.52
C ASN A 16 -0.01 -30.65 -0.81
N GLY A 17 -0.55 -30.09 0.26
CA GLY A 17 -1.36 -28.91 0.15
C GLY A 17 -0.49 -27.77 -0.33
N HIS A 18 -0.51 -27.47 -1.63
CA HIS A 18 -0.02 -26.22 -2.18
C HIS A 18 -1.03 -25.09 -1.95
N GLY A 19 -1.88 -25.21 -0.96
CA GLY A 19 -2.59 -24.09 -0.42
C GLY A 19 -1.55 -23.27 0.37
N SER A 20 -1.37 -22.02 0.02
CA SER A 20 -0.71 -21.08 0.89
C SER A 20 -1.56 -20.91 2.15
N ASP A 21 -1.40 -21.82 3.10
CA ASP A 21 -1.99 -21.73 4.43
C ASP A 21 -1.28 -20.70 5.30
N ALA A 22 -0.47 -19.83 4.69
CA ALA A 22 0.04 -18.65 5.36
C ALA A 22 -1.18 -17.79 5.71
N PRO A 23 -1.38 -17.43 6.99
CA PRO A 23 -2.45 -16.52 7.35
C PRO A 23 -2.30 -15.24 6.54
N PRO A 24 -3.40 -14.63 6.07
CA PRO A 24 -3.31 -13.34 5.41
C PRO A 24 -2.54 -12.38 6.31
N PRO A 25 -1.70 -11.49 5.75
CA PRO A 25 -1.01 -10.50 6.56
C PRO A 25 -2.04 -9.76 7.41
N PRO A 26 -1.73 -9.50 8.67
CA PRO A 26 -2.63 -8.76 9.54
C PRO A 26 -2.99 -7.45 8.84
N LYS A 27 -4.28 -7.11 8.84
CA LYS A 27 -4.69 -5.80 8.37
C LYS A 27 -3.93 -4.75 9.17
N PRO A 28 -3.40 -3.71 8.51
CA PRO A 28 -2.81 -2.60 9.25
C PRO A 28 -3.84 -2.12 10.28
N ASP A 29 -3.49 -2.16 11.53
CA ASP A 29 -4.35 -1.60 12.55
C ASP A 29 -4.36 -0.06 12.47
N ALA A 30 -5.29 0.56 13.16
CA ALA A 30 -5.44 2.01 13.14
C ALA A 30 -4.22 2.78 13.70
N THR A 31 -3.23 2.08 14.24
CA THR A 31 -2.01 2.66 14.82
C THR A 31 -0.76 2.36 14.00
N THR A 32 -0.88 1.57 12.94
CA THR A 32 0.26 1.23 12.08
C THR A 32 0.51 2.33 11.05
N ALA A 33 1.77 2.75 10.91
CA ALA A 33 2.16 3.69 9.87
C ALA A 33 1.82 3.12 8.48
N PRO A 34 1.16 3.89 7.61
CA PRO A 34 0.67 3.40 6.31
C PRO A 34 1.76 3.30 5.25
N ALA A 35 2.93 3.82 5.54
CA ALA A 35 4.00 3.97 4.58
C ALA A 35 5.36 3.94 5.28
N ARG A 36 6.41 3.79 4.49
CA ARG A 36 7.79 3.81 4.96
C ARG A 36 8.68 4.55 3.98
N VAL A 37 9.83 5.00 4.47
CA VAL A 37 10.87 5.59 3.64
C VAL A 37 11.81 4.49 3.13
N ILE A 38 12.12 4.52 1.84
CA ILE A 38 13.19 3.71 1.26
C ILE A 38 14.23 4.61 0.62
N LEU A 39 15.47 4.16 0.61
CA LEU A 39 16.57 4.84 -0.07
C LEU A 39 16.68 4.35 -1.51
N THR A 40 16.78 5.28 -2.43
CA THR A 40 17.00 5.00 -3.85
C THR A 40 18.21 5.78 -4.35
N LYS A 41 18.66 5.48 -5.57
CA LYS A 41 19.74 6.24 -6.23
C LYS A 41 19.39 7.72 -6.42
N GLN A 42 18.09 8.05 -6.47
CA GLN A 42 17.58 9.41 -6.59
C GLN A 42 17.26 10.07 -5.25
N GLY A 43 17.63 9.43 -4.16
CA GLY A 43 17.35 9.88 -2.80
C GLY A 43 16.20 9.11 -2.12
N PRO A 44 15.86 9.52 -0.89
CA PRO A 44 14.78 8.87 -0.15
C PRO A 44 13.42 9.15 -0.78
N LYS A 45 12.53 8.17 -0.72
CA LYS A 45 11.14 8.32 -1.13
C LYS A 45 10.20 7.54 -0.22
N LEU A 46 8.94 7.97 -0.18
CA LEU A 46 7.88 7.25 0.51
C LEU A 46 7.30 6.15 -0.40
N VAL A 47 7.09 4.99 0.18
CA VAL A 47 6.35 3.88 -0.44
C VAL A 47 5.29 3.38 0.52
N ASP A 48 4.21 2.83 -0.02
CA ASP A 48 3.20 2.18 0.80
C ASP A 48 3.70 0.82 1.35
N LEU A 49 2.85 0.11 2.08
CA LEU A 49 3.23 -1.17 2.69
C LEU A 49 3.47 -2.27 1.66
N LYS A 50 3.02 -2.09 0.43
CA LYS A 50 3.28 -3.00 -0.71
C LYS A 50 4.56 -2.63 -1.45
N GLY A 51 5.21 -1.53 -1.09
CA GLY A 51 6.41 -1.02 -1.76
C GLY A 51 6.12 -0.11 -2.94
N MET A 52 4.86 0.26 -3.18
CA MET A 52 4.48 1.14 -4.28
C MET A 52 4.84 2.58 -3.98
N THR A 53 5.36 3.27 -4.98
CA THR A 53 5.76 4.68 -4.86
C THR A 53 4.56 5.56 -4.54
N LEU A 54 4.73 6.45 -3.58
CA LEU A 54 3.74 7.46 -3.21
C LEU A 54 4.07 8.80 -3.86
N TYR A 55 3.02 9.56 -4.13
CA TYR A 55 3.08 10.83 -4.84
C TYR A 55 2.34 11.92 -4.08
N TYR A 56 2.79 13.16 -4.27
CA TYR A 56 2.09 14.38 -3.87
C TYR A 56 1.43 15.05 -5.07
N TYR A 57 0.30 15.69 -4.82
CA TYR A 57 -0.38 16.56 -5.78
C TYR A 57 -0.14 18.02 -5.40
N GLU A 58 0.48 18.77 -6.31
CA GLU A 58 0.88 20.17 -6.04
C GLU A 58 -0.28 21.09 -5.71
N ARG A 59 -1.50 20.74 -6.11
CA ARG A 59 -2.71 21.51 -5.79
C ARG A 59 -3.30 21.19 -4.42
N ASP A 60 -2.79 20.22 -3.72
CA ASP A 60 -3.20 19.91 -2.35
C ASP A 60 -2.45 20.80 -1.37
N THR A 61 -2.97 21.99 -1.14
CA THR A 61 -2.28 23.06 -0.40
C THR A 61 -2.81 23.28 1.00
N SER A 62 -4.01 22.75 1.33
CA SER A 62 -4.64 23.05 2.62
C SER A 62 -4.21 22.14 3.76
N GLY A 63 -3.71 20.94 3.45
CA GLY A 63 -3.43 19.89 4.44
C GLY A 63 -4.66 19.29 5.13
N LYS A 64 -5.87 19.72 4.76
CA LYS A 64 -7.13 19.32 5.40
C LYS A 64 -8.01 18.49 4.50
N THR A 65 -7.83 18.60 3.18
CA THR A 65 -8.61 17.88 2.18
C THR A 65 -7.78 17.64 0.93
N SER A 66 -8.27 16.77 0.07
CA SER A 66 -7.70 16.48 -1.23
C SER A 66 -8.42 17.26 -2.31
N ASN A 67 -7.68 17.81 -3.26
CA ASN A 67 -8.22 18.46 -4.47
C ASN A 67 -8.26 17.49 -5.67
N CYS A 68 -7.88 16.25 -5.49
CA CYS A 68 -7.96 15.22 -6.53
C CYS A 68 -9.27 14.47 -6.42
N ASP A 69 -10.30 14.97 -7.09
CA ASP A 69 -11.66 14.42 -7.10
C ASP A 69 -12.10 14.03 -8.50
N GLY A 70 -13.16 13.22 -8.61
CA GLY A 70 -13.78 12.84 -9.87
C GLY A 70 -12.81 12.18 -10.84
N LYS A 71 -12.60 12.77 -12.01
CA LYS A 71 -11.68 12.21 -13.04
C LYS A 71 -10.24 12.06 -12.58
N CYS A 72 -9.80 12.92 -11.68
CA CYS A 72 -8.45 12.83 -11.11
C CYS A 72 -8.23 11.48 -10.42
N THR A 73 -9.22 10.96 -9.73
CA THR A 73 -9.12 9.66 -9.04
C THR A 73 -9.07 8.45 -9.98
N GLN A 74 -9.32 8.63 -11.25
CA GLN A 74 -9.13 7.58 -12.27
C GLN A 74 -7.64 7.39 -12.61
N SER A 75 -6.85 8.44 -12.50
CA SER A 75 -5.42 8.43 -12.80
C SER A 75 -4.55 8.40 -11.54
N TRP A 76 -5.11 8.73 -10.39
CA TRP A 76 -4.40 8.79 -9.11
C TRP A 76 -5.27 8.20 -8.01
N THR A 77 -4.72 7.23 -7.31
CA THR A 77 -5.45 6.53 -6.25
C THR A 77 -5.06 7.10 -4.89
N PRO A 78 -6.00 7.70 -4.15
CA PRO A 78 -5.72 8.13 -2.78
C PRO A 78 -5.25 6.96 -1.92
N LEU A 79 -4.26 7.20 -1.07
CA LEU A 79 -3.84 6.22 -0.08
C LEU A 79 -4.92 6.13 1.01
N SER A 80 -5.80 5.16 0.87
CA SER A 80 -6.98 5.01 1.73
C SER A 80 -6.59 4.74 3.18
N ALA A 81 -7.28 5.39 4.10
CA ALA A 81 -7.17 5.16 5.52
C ALA A 81 -8.45 4.50 6.06
N PRO A 82 -8.35 3.60 7.06
CA PRO A 82 -9.52 3.11 7.78
C PRO A 82 -10.32 4.26 8.38
N THR A 83 -11.64 4.08 8.55
CA THR A 83 -12.51 5.13 9.11
C THR A 83 -12.15 5.50 10.54
N ASP A 84 -11.54 4.58 11.28
CA ASP A 84 -11.08 4.75 12.67
C ASP A 84 -9.58 5.05 12.77
N ALA A 85 -8.90 5.25 11.64
CA ALA A 85 -7.48 5.55 11.63
C ALA A 85 -7.16 6.84 12.38
N LYS A 86 -6.04 6.80 13.09
CA LYS A 86 -5.52 7.93 13.86
C LYS A 86 -4.15 8.33 13.35
N ALA A 87 -3.76 9.56 13.61
CA ALA A 87 -2.42 10.04 13.28
C ALA A 87 -1.34 9.16 13.91
N VAL A 88 -0.31 8.83 13.13
CA VAL A 88 0.84 8.02 13.54
C VAL A 88 2.12 8.73 13.08
N GLY A 89 2.91 9.24 14.02
CA GLY A 89 4.11 10.00 13.68
C GLY A 89 3.78 11.19 12.79
N ASP A 90 4.44 11.29 11.66
CA ASP A 90 4.21 12.35 10.67
C ASP A 90 3.00 12.10 9.75
N PHE A 91 2.34 10.94 9.90
CA PHE A 91 1.16 10.60 9.12
C PHE A 91 -0.11 11.07 9.81
N THR A 92 -0.93 11.77 9.04
CA THR A 92 -2.24 12.25 9.47
C THR A 92 -3.33 11.69 8.59
N VAL A 93 -4.57 11.72 9.08
CA VAL A 93 -5.74 11.27 8.33
C VAL A 93 -6.56 12.49 7.93
N ILE A 94 -6.89 12.58 6.66
CA ILE A 94 -7.77 13.64 6.16
C ILE A 94 -9.07 13.04 5.63
N THR A 95 -10.12 13.84 5.64
CA THR A 95 -11.42 13.49 5.05
C THR A 95 -11.51 14.13 3.67
N ARG A 96 -11.75 13.30 2.66
CA ARG A 96 -11.98 13.74 1.30
C ARG A 96 -13.38 14.34 1.15
N ASN A 97 -13.61 15.04 0.04
CA ASN A 97 -14.92 15.67 -0.25
C ASN A 97 -16.06 14.65 -0.36
N ASP A 98 -15.77 13.40 -0.73
CA ASP A 98 -16.74 12.30 -0.77
C ASP A 98 -16.99 11.63 0.60
N GLY A 99 -16.34 12.10 1.66
CA GLY A 99 -16.44 11.53 3.01
C GLY A 99 -15.47 10.40 3.31
N SER A 100 -14.74 9.88 2.32
CA SER A 100 -13.73 8.85 2.55
C SER A 100 -12.48 9.42 3.25
N LYS A 101 -11.73 8.53 3.89
CA LYS A 101 -10.51 8.88 4.60
C LYS A 101 -9.28 8.51 3.77
N MET A 102 -8.26 9.35 3.83
CA MET A 102 -6.96 9.08 3.23
C MET A 102 -5.83 9.54 4.13
N TRP A 103 -4.65 8.96 3.88
CA TRP A 103 -3.43 9.33 4.59
C TRP A 103 -2.75 10.54 3.95
N ALA A 104 -2.17 11.36 4.80
CA ALA A 104 -1.27 12.45 4.44
C ALA A 104 0.03 12.32 5.23
N TYR A 105 1.13 12.75 4.64
CA TYR A 105 2.42 12.85 5.30
C TYR A 105 2.78 14.32 5.46
N ARG A 106 3.01 14.74 6.70
CA ARG A 106 3.25 16.15 7.04
C ARG A 106 2.24 17.09 6.38
N TYR A 107 0.96 16.71 6.50
CA TYR A 107 -0.19 17.45 5.93
C TYR A 107 -0.24 17.49 4.39
N ARG A 108 0.51 16.64 3.71
CA ARG A 108 0.43 16.47 2.25
C ARG A 108 -0.24 15.14 1.93
N PRO A 109 -1.42 15.15 1.29
CA PRO A 109 -2.13 13.94 0.88
C PRO A 109 -1.28 13.04 -0.01
N LEU A 110 -1.40 11.74 0.20
CA LEU A 110 -0.62 10.72 -0.48
C LEU A 110 -1.44 9.93 -1.49
N TYR A 111 -0.83 9.66 -2.64
CA TYR A 111 -1.46 8.93 -3.74
C TYR A 111 -0.54 7.87 -4.31
N THR A 112 -1.13 6.82 -4.90
CA THR A 112 -0.42 5.89 -5.79
C THR A 112 -0.84 6.14 -7.23
N SER A 113 0.01 5.74 -8.18
CA SER A 113 -0.28 5.82 -9.61
C SER A 113 -0.68 4.45 -10.14
N PRO A 114 -1.84 4.30 -10.79
CA PRO A 114 -2.19 3.06 -11.49
C PRO A 114 -1.22 2.69 -12.62
N ALA A 115 -0.42 3.63 -13.10
CA ALA A 115 0.63 3.36 -14.08
C ALA A 115 1.81 2.60 -13.48
N ASP A 116 1.98 2.63 -12.15
CA ASP A 116 2.97 1.83 -11.44
C ASP A 116 2.43 0.43 -11.23
N LYS A 117 3.09 -0.57 -11.80
CA LYS A 117 2.65 -1.97 -11.76
C LYS A 117 3.41 -2.80 -10.73
N GLU A 118 4.64 -2.39 -10.42
CA GLU A 118 5.55 -3.12 -9.54
C GLU A 118 6.21 -2.18 -8.53
N PRO A 119 6.62 -2.70 -7.36
CA PRO A 119 7.42 -1.93 -6.42
C PRO A 119 8.67 -1.38 -7.12
N GLY A 120 8.93 -0.10 -6.89
CA GLY A 120 10.05 0.60 -7.52
C GLY A 120 9.67 1.40 -8.76
N ASP A 121 8.54 1.13 -9.38
CA ASP A 121 8.06 1.94 -10.52
C ASP A 121 7.84 3.39 -10.10
N THR A 122 8.12 4.31 -11.03
CA THR A 122 7.92 5.76 -10.84
C THR A 122 7.28 6.40 -12.07
N ASN A 123 6.36 5.69 -12.70
CA ASN A 123 5.73 6.11 -13.96
C ASN A 123 4.80 7.32 -13.78
N GLY A 124 4.31 7.56 -12.58
CA GLY A 124 3.48 8.73 -12.28
C GLY A 124 4.24 10.06 -12.36
N ASN A 125 5.54 10.04 -12.14
CA ASN A 125 6.37 11.24 -12.16
C ASN A 125 6.55 11.85 -13.57
N ALA A 126 6.25 11.10 -14.62
CA ALA A 126 6.43 11.53 -16.00
C ALA A 126 5.17 12.19 -16.60
N THR A 127 4.05 12.19 -15.90
CA THR A 127 2.75 12.52 -16.48
C THR A 127 2.42 14.00 -16.48
N THR A 128 2.78 14.74 -15.45
CA THR A 128 2.56 16.21 -15.39
C THR A 128 3.49 16.86 -14.36
N LEU A 129 3.67 18.17 -14.48
CA LEU A 129 4.41 18.98 -13.49
C LEU A 129 3.65 19.15 -12.15
N GLN A 130 2.41 18.67 -12.06
CA GLN A 130 1.56 18.79 -10.87
C GLN A 130 1.69 17.63 -9.90
N TRP A 131 2.40 16.57 -10.28
CA TRP A 131 2.59 15.38 -9.48
C TRP A 131 4.07 15.13 -9.23
N ARG A 132 4.41 14.89 -7.98
CA ARG A 132 5.78 14.61 -7.57
C ARG A 132 5.85 13.36 -6.73
N ILE A 133 6.97 12.65 -6.82
CA ILE A 133 7.29 11.56 -5.89
C ILE A 133 7.32 12.15 -4.48
N ALA A 134 6.60 11.50 -3.55
CA ALA A 134 6.59 11.90 -2.15
C ALA A 134 7.95 11.59 -1.51
N ARG A 135 8.59 12.62 -0.98
CA ARG A 135 9.87 12.54 -0.30
C ARG A 135 9.73 13.00 1.15
N PRO A 136 10.48 12.39 2.09
CA PRO A 136 10.33 12.72 3.51
C PRO A 136 10.84 14.12 3.87
N ASP A 137 11.65 14.72 3.02
CA ASP A 137 12.33 15.99 3.30
C ASP A 137 11.63 17.21 2.65
N GLU A 138 10.54 17.00 1.95
CA GLU A 138 9.77 18.04 1.26
C GLU A 138 8.49 18.42 1.99
#